data_0d893d507a43da7b11aea6b7a9018ba7
#
_entry.id   0d893d507a43da7b11aea6b7a9018ba7
#
_cell.length_a   1.000
_cell.length_b   1.000
_cell.length_c   1.000
_cell.angle_alpha   90.00
_cell.angle_beta   90.00
_cell.angle_gamma   90.00
#
_symmetry.space_group_name_H-M   'P 1'
#
loop_
_entity.id
_entity.type
_entity.pdbx_description
1 polymer ?
#
loop_
_entity_poly.entity_id
_entity_poly.type
_entity_poly.pdbx_seq_one_letter_code
_entity_poly.pdbx_strand_id
1 'polypeptide(L)'
;LSQQTLDADDVTYTGFEVYNVNNYDFFRNPVEARDLIIQALEIQPFEQSNVWDGEKDGRMVKIMPVNRIATKAYLEELKPNLPYKTYEKRKEENPSQPVEKITIVCMGHEPDLAASFQKELSDYKLDIEIVDILRDKSELELKREAEAEVVREGGKLVIRAFYPMNLLQKLSLQKEYVEDWRQLVESIMIDWNYDGVVMQPAVTDIPDKKSLVLGVYD
;
A
#
# COMPACT_ATOMS: atom_id res chain seq x y z
N LEU A 1 -13.53 -1.82 12.32
CA LEU A 1 -13.62 -2.70 13.52
C LEU A 1 -15.09 -3.08 13.74
N SER A 2 -15.52 -4.18 13.14
CA SER A 2 -16.83 -4.73 13.46
C SER A 2 -16.71 -5.62 14.69
N GLN A 3 -17.24 -5.16 15.79
CA GLN A 3 -17.45 -5.98 16.97
C GLN A 3 -18.55 -7.00 16.65
N GLN A 4 -18.18 -8.24 16.45
CA GLN A 4 -19.13 -9.34 16.48
C GLN A 4 -19.09 -9.95 17.88
N THR A 5 -20.12 -9.68 18.66
CA THR A 5 -20.39 -10.39 19.89
C THR A 5 -20.88 -11.80 19.54
N LEU A 6 -20.04 -12.79 19.75
CA LEU A 6 -20.46 -14.20 19.73
C LEU A 6 -21.25 -14.51 20.99
N ASP A 7 -22.35 -15.24 20.84
CA ASP A 7 -23.34 -15.54 21.89
C ASP A 7 -22.77 -15.98 23.23
N ALA A 8 -23.37 -15.44 24.24
CA ALA A 8 -22.94 -15.12 25.55
C ALA A 8 -22.89 -16.26 26.54
N ASP A 9 -22.28 -17.36 26.31
CA ASP A 9 -22.21 -18.23 27.46
C ASP A 9 -20.83 -18.48 28.06
N ASP A 10 -19.69 -18.15 27.40
CA ASP A 10 -18.41 -18.24 28.12
C ASP A 10 -17.20 -17.55 27.46
N VAL A 11 -17.33 -16.82 26.36
CA VAL A 11 -16.17 -16.16 25.75
C VAL A 11 -16.49 -14.76 25.31
N THR A 12 -15.91 -13.78 25.99
CA THR A 12 -15.97 -12.38 25.56
C THR A 12 -14.96 -12.19 24.41
N TYR A 13 -15.42 -12.36 23.21
CA TYR A 13 -14.63 -12.07 22.03
C TYR A 13 -14.74 -10.59 21.67
N THR A 14 -13.63 -9.89 21.61
CA THR A 14 -13.62 -8.43 21.44
C THR A 14 -13.16 -7.97 20.05
N GLY A 15 -12.65 -8.85 19.21
CA GLY A 15 -12.22 -8.51 17.87
C GLY A 15 -10.99 -9.29 17.42
N PHE A 16 -10.44 -8.92 16.27
CA PHE A 16 -9.17 -9.44 15.80
C PHE A 16 -8.35 -8.29 15.19
N GLU A 17 -7.05 -8.46 15.19
CA GLU A 17 -6.11 -7.57 14.54
C GLU A 17 -5.28 -8.36 13.53
N VAL A 18 -4.94 -7.71 12.44
CA VAL A 18 -4.13 -8.28 11.37
C VAL A 18 -2.81 -7.53 11.32
N TYR A 19 -1.73 -8.26 11.47
CA TYR A 19 -0.39 -7.70 11.38
C TYR A 19 0.32 -8.19 10.14
N ASN A 20 1.01 -7.28 9.47
CA ASN A 20 1.91 -7.57 8.38
C ASN A 20 3.33 -7.69 8.89
N VAL A 21 3.96 -8.82 8.62
CA VAL A 21 5.38 -9.01 8.87
C VAL A 21 6.14 -8.71 7.57
N ASN A 22 7.03 -7.74 7.65
CA ASN A 22 7.71 -7.16 6.50
C ASN A 22 8.65 -8.14 5.79
N ASN A 23 8.24 -8.67 4.67
CA ASN A 23 9.14 -9.24 3.67
C ASN A 23 8.40 -9.35 2.33
N TYR A 24 8.20 -8.19 1.69
CA TYR A 24 7.43 -8.12 0.46
C TYR A 24 8.33 -8.22 -0.76
N ASP A 25 7.97 -9.12 -1.66
CA ASP A 25 8.56 -9.19 -2.99
C ASP A 25 7.69 -8.36 -3.97
N PHE A 26 8.07 -7.11 -4.19
CA PHE A 26 7.31 -6.15 -4.99
C PHE A 26 7.56 -6.25 -6.50
N PHE A 27 8.30 -7.25 -6.95
CA PHE A 27 8.98 -7.18 -8.24
C PHE A 27 8.26 -7.80 -9.42
N ARG A 28 7.10 -8.41 -9.23
CA ARG A 28 6.64 -9.36 -10.23
C ARG A 28 5.82 -8.78 -11.37
N ASN A 29 5.15 -7.65 -11.18
CA ASN A 29 4.43 -6.99 -12.25
C ASN A 29 4.35 -5.48 -12.06
N PRO A 30 5.23 -4.69 -12.72
CA PRO A 30 5.22 -3.23 -12.59
C PRO A 30 3.91 -2.58 -13.01
N VAL A 31 3.20 -3.13 -13.97
CA VAL A 31 1.91 -2.58 -14.45
C VAL A 31 0.83 -2.75 -13.41
N GLU A 32 0.70 -3.94 -12.81
CA GLU A 32 -0.27 -4.19 -11.74
C GLU A 32 0.05 -3.37 -10.48
N ALA A 33 1.33 -3.24 -10.14
CA ALA A 33 1.76 -2.41 -9.03
C ALA A 33 1.36 -0.95 -9.23
N ARG A 34 1.57 -0.41 -10.42
CA ARG A 34 1.15 0.94 -10.78
C ARG A 34 -0.36 1.11 -10.65
N ASP A 35 -1.13 0.19 -11.18
CA ASP A 35 -2.60 0.24 -11.14
C ASP A 35 -3.14 0.16 -9.71
N LEU A 36 -2.55 -0.67 -8.85
CA LEU A 36 -2.91 -0.75 -7.44
C LEU A 36 -2.60 0.55 -6.68
N ILE A 37 -1.47 1.18 -6.96
CA ILE A 37 -1.09 2.47 -6.38
C ILE A 37 -2.06 3.56 -6.83
N ILE A 38 -2.39 3.60 -8.10
CA ILE A 38 -3.38 4.53 -8.65
C ILE A 38 -4.72 4.39 -7.92
N GLN A 39 -5.19 3.16 -7.75
CA GLN A 39 -6.43 2.89 -7.06
C GLN A 39 -6.37 3.27 -5.58
N ALA A 40 -5.32 2.86 -4.88
CA ALA A 40 -5.20 3.06 -3.44
C ALA A 40 -5.03 4.53 -3.05
N LEU A 41 -4.30 5.30 -3.84
CA LEU A 41 -4.08 6.73 -3.63
C LEU A 41 -5.16 7.60 -4.30
N GLU A 42 -6.14 7.01 -4.95
CA GLU A 42 -7.21 7.72 -5.64
C GLU A 42 -6.71 8.71 -6.69
N ILE A 43 -5.68 8.31 -7.43
CA ILE A 43 -5.11 9.08 -8.52
C ILE A 43 -6.03 8.95 -9.73
N GLN A 44 -6.28 10.05 -10.42
CA GLN A 44 -6.95 10.02 -11.71
C GLN A 44 -5.92 9.74 -12.79
N PRO A 45 -5.91 8.54 -13.41
CA PRO A 45 -4.91 8.20 -14.41
C PRO A 45 -5.15 8.96 -15.71
N PHE A 46 -4.09 9.21 -16.45
CA PHE A 46 -4.17 9.70 -17.82
C PHE A 46 -4.43 8.53 -18.77
N GLU A 47 -5.38 8.70 -19.68
CA GLU A 47 -5.75 7.68 -20.65
C GLU A 47 -4.69 7.48 -21.74
N GLN A 48 -3.95 8.54 -22.04
CA GLN A 48 -2.91 8.52 -23.07
C GLN A 48 -1.53 8.56 -22.43
N SER A 49 -0.53 8.07 -23.18
CA SER A 49 0.85 8.14 -22.76
C SER A 49 1.26 9.58 -22.45
N ASN A 50 1.66 9.82 -21.23
CA ASN A 50 2.10 11.10 -20.71
C ASN A 50 3.36 10.88 -19.86
N VAL A 51 4.17 11.92 -19.69
CA VAL A 51 5.28 11.89 -18.74
C VAL A 51 4.79 11.61 -17.32
N TRP A 52 3.60 12.09 -16.99
CA TRP A 52 2.92 11.86 -15.73
C TRP A 52 2.00 10.64 -15.80
N ASP A 53 1.87 9.93 -14.69
CA ASP A 53 0.97 8.78 -14.57
C ASP A 53 -0.49 9.17 -14.35
N GLY A 54 -0.71 10.34 -13.77
CA GLY A 54 -2.06 10.86 -13.51
C GLY A 54 -2.05 12.19 -12.80
N GLU A 55 -3.19 12.55 -12.28
CA GLU A 55 -3.44 13.77 -11.53
C GLU A 55 -4.17 13.46 -10.22
N LYS A 56 -3.82 14.19 -9.17
CA LYS A 56 -4.54 14.19 -7.91
C LYS A 56 -4.46 15.55 -7.24
N ASP A 57 -5.61 16.09 -6.86
CA ASP A 57 -5.72 17.38 -6.14
C ASP A 57 -4.99 18.54 -6.84
N GLY A 58 -5.04 18.58 -8.16
CA GLY A 58 -4.37 19.57 -8.98
C GLY A 58 -2.86 19.38 -9.12
N ARG A 59 -2.34 18.25 -8.71
CA ARG A 59 -0.92 17.90 -8.78
C ARG A 59 -0.69 16.81 -9.81
N MET A 60 0.37 16.94 -10.61
CA MET A 60 0.81 15.87 -11.50
C MET A 60 1.47 14.77 -10.69
N VAL A 61 1.12 13.54 -10.94
CA VAL A 61 1.63 12.38 -10.21
C VAL A 61 2.56 11.56 -11.07
N LYS A 62 3.75 11.29 -10.55
CA LYS A 62 4.71 10.34 -11.11
C LYS A 62 4.91 9.18 -10.14
N ILE A 63 4.63 7.98 -10.60
CA ILE A 63 4.86 6.75 -9.84
C ILE A 63 6.20 6.17 -10.24
N MET A 64 7.10 6.08 -9.28
CA MET A 64 8.42 5.49 -9.44
C MET A 64 8.33 3.96 -9.41
N PRO A 65 9.31 3.24 -9.98
CA PRO A 65 9.35 1.79 -9.89
C PRO A 65 9.29 1.31 -8.43
N VAL A 66 8.45 0.30 -8.18
CA VAL A 66 8.24 -0.26 -6.83
C VAL A 66 9.38 -1.16 -6.36
N ASN A 67 10.26 -1.55 -7.25
CA ASN A 67 11.32 -2.51 -7.00
C ASN A 67 12.66 -1.89 -6.62
N ARG A 68 12.73 -0.59 -6.46
CA ARG A 68 13.96 0.11 -6.10
C ARG A 68 13.66 1.46 -5.44
N ILE A 69 14.64 1.94 -4.71
CA ILE A 69 14.61 3.28 -4.13
C ILE A 69 14.60 4.32 -5.24
N ALA A 70 13.77 5.33 -5.13
CA ALA A 70 13.76 6.47 -6.03
C ALA A 70 15.02 7.29 -5.85
N THR A 71 15.77 7.46 -6.93
CA THR A 71 17.02 8.20 -6.96
C THR A 71 16.94 9.40 -7.88
N LYS A 72 17.83 10.36 -7.68
CA LYS A 72 18.00 11.51 -8.54
C LYS A 72 18.23 11.11 -10.01
N ALA A 73 19.06 10.10 -10.24
CA ALA A 73 19.36 9.61 -11.59
C ALA A 73 18.09 9.18 -12.35
N TYR A 74 17.14 8.60 -11.65
CA TYR A 74 15.86 8.22 -12.25
C TYR A 74 14.99 9.44 -12.60
N LEU A 75 15.00 10.47 -11.75
CA LEU A 75 14.26 11.72 -12.05
C LEU A 75 14.87 12.50 -13.23
N GLU A 76 16.14 12.32 -13.51
CA GLU A 76 16.77 12.93 -14.69
C GLU A 76 16.15 12.44 -16.00
N GLU A 77 15.58 11.24 -16.03
CA GLU A 77 14.87 10.72 -17.18
C GLU A 77 13.58 11.52 -17.49
N LEU A 78 13.03 12.21 -16.51
CA LEU A 78 11.84 13.04 -16.71
C LEU A 78 12.15 14.36 -17.42
N LYS A 79 13.33 14.92 -17.23
CA LYS A 79 13.69 16.25 -17.70
C LYS A 79 13.47 16.47 -19.19
N PRO A 80 13.91 15.57 -20.12
CA PRO A 80 13.71 15.76 -21.54
C PRO A 80 12.24 15.83 -21.97
N ASN A 81 11.35 15.27 -21.18
CA ASN A 81 9.94 15.08 -21.50
C ASN A 81 9.02 16.11 -20.82
N LEU A 82 9.58 17.03 -20.04
CA LEU A 82 8.79 18.04 -19.36
C LEU A 82 8.26 19.09 -20.34
N PRO A 83 7.06 19.64 -20.10
CA PRO A 83 6.43 20.61 -20.98
C PRO A 83 7.01 22.02 -20.81
N TYR A 84 8.26 22.24 -21.22
CA TYR A 84 8.98 23.52 -21.01
C TYR A 84 8.28 24.73 -21.61
N LYS A 85 7.66 24.58 -22.76
CA LYS A 85 6.90 25.68 -23.39
C LYS A 85 5.73 26.14 -22.50
N THR A 86 5.05 25.18 -21.90
CA THR A 86 3.97 25.45 -20.94
C THR A 86 4.53 26.11 -19.67
N TYR A 87 5.67 25.68 -19.20
CA TYR A 87 6.32 26.24 -18.00
C TYR A 87 6.78 27.68 -18.24
N GLU A 88 7.36 27.99 -19.39
CA GLU A 88 7.73 29.35 -19.75
C GLU A 88 6.49 30.27 -19.76
N LYS A 89 5.41 29.83 -20.35
CA LYS A 89 4.16 30.58 -20.37
C LYS A 89 3.61 30.84 -18.97
N ARG A 90 3.57 29.80 -18.13
CA ARG A 90 3.08 29.92 -16.75
C ARG A 90 3.96 30.84 -15.92
N LYS A 91 5.28 30.78 -16.12
CA LYS A 91 6.24 31.66 -15.46
C LYS A 91 6.04 33.11 -15.83
N GLU A 92 5.77 33.42 -17.08
CA GLU A 92 5.45 34.78 -17.57
C GLU A 92 4.12 35.29 -17.02
N GLU A 93 3.08 34.45 -17.05
CA GLU A 93 1.74 34.83 -16.60
C GLU A 93 1.67 35.03 -15.07
N ASN A 94 2.36 34.21 -14.30
CA ASN A 94 2.34 34.27 -12.84
C ASN A 94 3.67 33.90 -12.21
N PRO A 95 4.65 34.82 -12.15
CA PRO A 95 6.01 34.53 -11.69
C PRO A 95 6.10 34.08 -10.22
N SER A 96 5.11 34.41 -9.40
CA SER A 96 5.09 34.06 -7.97
C SER A 96 4.60 32.66 -7.67
N GLN A 97 3.95 32.02 -8.62
CA GLN A 97 3.39 30.69 -8.46
C GLN A 97 4.29 29.60 -9.05
N PRO A 98 4.25 28.38 -8.51
CA PRO A 98 4.93 27.24 -9.15
C PRO A 98 4.40 27.01 -10.56
N VAL A 99 5.27 26.71 -11.50
CA VAL A 99 4.87 26.34 -12.87
C VAL A 99 4.26 24.94 -12.93
N GLU A 100 4.59 24.11 -11.98
CA GLU A 100 4.03 22.76 -11.82
C GLU A 100 3.99 22.36 -10.34
N LYS A 101 2.92 21.66 -9.99
CA LYS A 101 2.82 20.95 -8.72
C LYS A 101 2.97 19.46 -8.99
N ILE A 102 3.91 18.84 -8.35
CA ILE A 102 4.32 17.45 -8.64
C ILE A 102 4.24 16.63 -7.37
N THR A 103 3.66 15.44 -7.47
CA THR A 103 3.72 14.40 -6.45
C THR A 103 4.50 13.22 -7.00
N ILE A 104 5.57 12.86 -6.34
CA ILE A 104 6.38 11.68 -6.64
C ILE A 104 6.01 10.58 -5.66
N VAL A 105 5.47 9.49 -6.17
CA VAL A 105 5.12 8.30 -5.38
C VAL A 105 6.24 7.28 -5.52
N CYS A 106 6.75 6.78 -4.40
CA CYS A 106 7.89 5.86 -4.40
C CYS A 106 7.82 4.84 -3.26
N MET A 107 8.67 3.86 -3.35
CA MET A 107 8.91 2.83 -2.33
C MET A 107 10.30 3.04 -1.72
N GLY A 108 10.48 4.06 -0.93
CA GLY A 108 11.77 4.55 -0.47
C GLY A 108 12.40 5.53 -1.45
N HIS A 109 13.18 6.49 -0.95
CA HIS A 109 13.84 7.50 -1.77
C HIS A 109 15.11 8.02 -1.10
N GLU A 110 15.99 8.60 -1.90
CA GLU A 110 17.13 9.36 -1.40
C GLU A 110 16.64 10.57 -0.59
N PRO A 111 17.29 10.91 0.54
CA PRO A 111 16.83 11.98 1.44
C PRO A 111 16.60 13.34 0.77
N ASP A 112 17.44 13.71 -0.17
CA ASP A 112 17.44 15.04 -0.81
C ASP A 112 16.78 15.02 -2.21
N LEU A 113 15.99 14.02 -2.52
CA LEU A 113 15.43 13.80 -3.87
C LEU A 113 14.69 15.04 -4.41
N ALA A 114 13.75 15.59 -3.65
CA ALA A 114 12.96 16.74 -4.06
C ALA A 114 13.83 18.00 -4.24
N ALA A 115 14.69 18.27 -3.29
CA ALA A 115 15.59 19.43 -3.32
C ALA A 115 16.59 19.35 -4.48
N SER A 116 17.13 18.17 -4.73
CA SER A 116 18.06 17.93 -5.83
C SER A 116 17.39 18.12 -7.20
N PHE A 117 16.19 17.63 -7.36
CA PHE A 117 15.43 17.79 -8.60
C PHE A 117 15.05 19.25 -8.87
N GLN A 118 14.59 19.97 -7.83
CA GLN A 118 14.29 21.40 -7.94
C GLN A 118 15.54 22.22 -8.29
N LYS A 119 16.70 21.88 -7.71
CA LYS A 119 17.98 22.55 -7.99
C LYS A 119 18.40 22.40 -9.44
N GLU A 120 18.18 21.25 -10.04
CA GLU A 120 18.52 21.01 -11.44
C GLU A 120 17.60 21.73 -12.42
N LEU A 121 16.36 22.00 -12.01
CA LEU A 121 15.38 22.79 -12.76
C LEU A 121 15.19 24.18 -12.17
N SER A 122 16.27 24.83 -11.78
CA SER A 122 16.27 26.11 -11.07
C SER A 122 15.66 27.26 -11.85
N ASP A 123 15.53 27.17 -13.17
CA ASP A 123 14.86 28.14 -14.00
C ASP A 123 13.34 28.18 -13.78
N TYR A 124 12.79 27.12 -13.19
CA TYR A 124 11.38 26.97 -12.92
C TYR A 124 11.11 26.71 -11.45
N LYS A 125 10.13 27.40 -10.91
CA LYS A 125 9.64 27.13 -9.55
C LYS A 125 8.71 25.93 -9.59
N LEU A 126 9.11 24.85 -8.90
CA LEU A 126 8.32 23.62 -8.76
C LEU A 126 7.87 23.44 -7.33
N ASP A 127 6.67 22.91 -7.16
CA ASP A 127 6.16 22.44 -5.87
C ASP A 127 6.19 20.91 -5.88
N ILE A 128 7.17 20.31 -5.21
CA ILE A 128 7.43 18.87 -5.22
C ILE A 128 7.08 18.26 -3.86
N GLU A 129 6.16 17.32 -3.87
CA GLU A 129 5.79 16.48 -2.74
C GLU A 129 6.25 15.05 -2.99
N ILE A 130 6.79 14.40 -1.98
CA ILE A 130 7.16 12.98 -2.04
C ILE A 130 6.23 12.18 -1.14
N VAL A 131 5.56 11.19 -1.73
CA VAL A 131 4.78 10.19 -1.01
C VAL A 131 5.57 8.88 -1.04
N ASP A 132 6.20 8.59 0.07
CA ASP A 132 6.92 7.34 0.28
C ASP A 132 5.97 6.31 0.90
N ILE A 133 5.55 5.34 0.11
CA ILE A 133 4.56 4.35 0.53
C ILE A 133 5.05 3.55 1.74
N LEU A 134 6.32 3.18 1.78
CA LEU A 134 6.88 2.41 2.90
C LEU A 134 6.88 3.20 4.21
N ARG A 135 7.18 4.49 4.15
CA ARG A 135 7.26 5.35 5.33
C ARG A 135 5.90 5.91 5.73
N ASP A 136 5.16 6.45 4.75
CA ASP A 136 4.00 7.30 4.99
C ASP A 136 2.68 6.56 4.83
N LYS A 137 2.68 5.46 4.08
CA LYS A 137 1.48 4.71 3.66
C LYS A 137 1.60 3.20 3.86
N SER A 138 2.46 2.76 4.77
CA SER A 138 2.65 1.33 5.05
C SER A 138 1.37 0.63 5.51
N GLU A 139 0.47 1.38 6.14
CA GLU A 139 -0.83 0.90 6.61
C GLU A 139 -1.99 1.32 5.69
N LEU A 140 -1.68 1.85 4.49
CA LEU A 140 -2.70 2.24 3.55
C LEU A 140 -3.50 1.03 3.10
N GLU A 141 -4.78 1.07 3.37
CA GLU A 141 -5.73 0.05 2.92
C GLU A 141 -6.43 0.50 1.65
N LEU A 142 -6.79 -0.46 0.81
CA LEU A 142 -7.73 -0.23 -0.27
C LEU A 142 -9.10 0.10 0.34
N LYS A 143 -10.03 0.64 -0.44
CA LYS A 143 -11.37 1.12 0.01
C LYS A 143 -12.18 0.12 0.85
N ARG A 144 -11.75 -1.11 0.96
CA ARG A 144 -12.30 -2.12 1.85
C ARG A 144 -11.30 -2.43 2.94
N GLU A 145 -11.79 -2.50 4.15
CA GLU A 145 -11.03 -3.05 5.27
C GLU A 145 -10.71 -4.52 5.02
N ALA A 146 -9.65 -5.02 5.66
CA ALA A 146 -9.40 -6.45 5.66
C ALA A 146 -10.61 -7.16 6.28
N GLU A 147 -11.18 -8.10 5.56
CA GLU A 147 -12.36 -8.85 6.01
C GLU A 147 -11.94 -10.28 6.33
N ALA A 148 -12.44 -10.80 7.44
CA ALA A 148 -12.32 -12.21 7.76
C ALA A 148 -13.71 -12.77 8.07
N GLU A 149 -14.02 -13.93 7.53
CA GLU A 149 -15.19 -14.68 7.91
C GLU A 149 -14.82 -15.69 9.01
N VAL A 150 -15.18 -15.36 10.25
CA VAL A 150 -14.91 -16.18 11.42
C VAL A 150 -16.22 -16.63 12.01
N VAL A 151 -16.39 -17.93 12.19
CA VAL A 151 -17.62 -18.53 12.72
C VAL A 151 -17.30 -19.56 13.81
N ARG A 152 -18.28 -19.83 14.65
CA ARG A 152 -18.21 -20.91 15.64
C ARG A 152 -19.08 -22.07 15.20
N GLU A 153 -18.47 -23.23 15.03
CA GLU A 153 -19.15 -24.45 14.62
C GLU A 153 -18.73 -25.61 15.52
N GLY A 154 -19.71 -26.27 16.15
CA GLY A 154 -19.43 -27.45 16.96
C GLY A 154 -18.44 -27.25 18.10
N GLY A 155 -18.41 -26.04 18.72
CA GLY A 155 -17.45 -25.70 19.74
C GLY A 155 -16.09 -25.23 19.24
N LYS A 156 -15.89 -25.20 17.93
CA LYS A 156 -14.63 -24.80 17.28
C LYS A 156 -14.73 -23.41 16.66
N LEU A 157 -13.65 -22.66 16.71
CA LEU A 157 -13.48 -21.44 15.93
C LEU A 157 -13.05 -21.81 14.51
N VAL A 158 -13.81 -21.39 13.53
CA VAL A 158 -13.51 -21.66 12.11
C VAL A 158 -13.32 -20.36 11.37
N ILE A 159 -12.14 -20.17 10.77
CA ILE A 159 -11.86 -19.07 9.87
C ILE A 159 -12.10 -19.58 8.45
N ARG A 160 -13.19 -19.15 7.83
CA ARG A 160 -13.61 -19.62 6.51
C ARG A 160 -12.95 -18.87 5.38
N ALA A 161 -12.71 -17.59 5.58
CA ALA A 161 -12.12 -16.74 4.55
C ALA A 161 -11.37 -15.56 5.18
N PHE A 162 -10.39 -15.08 4.46
CA PHE A 162 -9.63 -13.89 4.78
C PHE A 162 -9.35 -13.11 3.50
N TYR A 163 -9.68 -11.83 3.49
CA TYR A 163 -9.50 -10.94 2.35
C TYR A 163 -8.57 -9.80 2.73
N PRO A 164 -7.28 -9.88 2.36
CA PRO A 164 -6.34 -8.80 2.63
C PRO A 164 -6.66 -7.60 1.73
N MET A 165 -6.80 -6.43 2.33
CA MET A 165 -7.06 -5.17 1.62
C MET A 165 -5.92 -4.17 1.76
N ASN A 166 -4.86 -4.53 2.47
CA ASN A 166 -3.68 -3.68 2.61
C ASN A 166 -2.93 -3.56 1.29
N LEU A 167 -2.54 -2.33 0.93
CA LEU A 167 -1.86 -2.05 -0.33
C LEU A 167 -0.56 -2.84 -0.45
N LEU A 168 0.27 -2.89 0.59
CA LEU A 168 1.56 -3.59 0.56
C LEU A 168 1.36 -5.08 0.34
N GLN A 169 0.36 -5.70 0.97
CA GLN A 169 0.02 -7.09 0.73
C GLN A 169 -0.42 -7.33 -0.71
N LYS A 170 -1.25 -6.46 -1.26
CA LYS A 170 -1.68 -6.55 -2.67
C LYS A 170 -0.51 -6.39 -3.64
N LEU A 171 0.41 -5.48 -3.37
CA LEU A 171 1.61 -5.29 -4.18
C LEU A 171 2.55 -6.50 -4.13
N SER A 172 2.57 -7.22 -3.01
CA SER A 172 3.39 -8.41 -2.82
C SER A 172 2.76 -9.69 -3.37
N LEU A 173 1.46 -9.69 -3.66
CA LEU A 173 0.79 -10.84 -4.22
C LEU A 173 1.37 -11.16 -5.59
N GLN A 174 1.72 -12.42 -5.77
CA GLN A 174 2.17 -12.94 -7.06
C GLN A 174 1.01 -12.90 -8.04
N LYS A 175 1.36 -12.73 -9.30
CA LYS A 175 0.44 -12.82 -10.42
C LYS A 175 -0.24 -14.20 -10.55
N GLU A 176 0.40 -15.20 -9.96
CA GLU A 176 -0.15 -16.54 -9.86
C GLU A 176 -1.18 -16.58 -8.74
N TYR A 177 -2.34 -17.02 -9.08
CA TYR A 177 -3.50 -17.20 -8.24
C TYR A 177 -3.16 -17.61 -6.82
N VAL A 178 -3.46 -16.76 -5.86
CA VAL A 178 -3.66 -17.22 -4.49
C VAL A 178 -5.07 -17.78 -4.42
N GLU A 179 -5.22 -19.05 -4.71
CA GLU A 179 -6.52 -19.74 -4.66
C GLU A 179 -6.98 -19.95 -3.21
N ASP A 180 -6.05 -19.92 -2.27
CA ASP A 180 -6.32 -20.19 -0.86
C ASP A 180 -5.78 -19.05 0.00
N TRP A 181 -6.65 -18.39 0.76
CA TRP A 181 -6.28 -17.32 1.69
C TRP A 181 -5.20 -17.72 2.69
N ARG A 182 -5.13 -19.01 3.03
CA ARG A 182 -4.12 -19.55 3.96
C ARG A 182 -2.70 -19.36 3.46
N GLN A 183 -2.50 -19.26 2.15
CA GLN A 183 -1.18 -18.99 1.57
C GLN A 183 -0.69 -17.56 1.87
N LEU A 184 -1.60 -16.66 2.24
CA LEU A 184 -1.28 -15.27 2.60
C LEU A 184 -0.97 -15.10 4.08
N VAL A 185 -1.21 -16.13 4.88
CA VAL A 185 -1.07 -16.09 6.34
C VAL A 185 0.24 -16.72 6.75
N GLU A 186 1.03 -15.98 7.51
CA GLU A 186 2.29 -16.49 8.07
C GLU A 186 2.08 -17.19 9.40
N SER A 187 1.23 -16.63 10.25
CA SER A 187 0.86 -17.24 11.51
C SER A 187 -0.50 -16.78 11.98
N ILE A 188 -1.16 -17.58 12.79
CA ILE A 188 -2.37 -17.25 13.52
C ILE A 188 -2.12 -17.43 15.01
N MET A 189 -2.48 -16.44 15.80
CA MET A 189 -2.44 -16.49 17.25
C MET A 189 -3.84 -16.24 17.79
N ILE A 190 -4.28 -17.06 18.72
CA ILE A 190 -5.60 -16.96 19.32
C ILE A 190 -5.44 -16.86 20.83
N ASP A 191 -6.04 -15.85 21.40
CA ASP A 191 -6.15 -15.65 22.84
C ASP A 191 -7.63 -15.66 23.23
N TRP A 192 -8.03 -16.70 23.95
CA TRP A 192 -9.43 -16.88 24.38
C TRP A 192 -9.88 -15.90 25.49
N ASN A 193 -8.93 -15.30 26.18
CA ASN A 193 -9.17 -14.42 27.32
C ASN A 193 -8.47 -13.05 27.14
N TYR A 194 -8.44 -12.53 25.93
CA TYR A 194 -7.76 -11.28 25.64
C TYR A 194 -8.28 -10.14 26.50
N ASP A 195 -7.39 -9.50 27.24
CA ASP A 195 -7.70 -8.41 28.17
C ASP A 195 -7.78 -7.02 27.51
N GLY A 196 -7.54 -6.96 26.21
CA GLY A 196 -7.52 -5.70 25.44
C GLY A 196 -6.17 -4.98 25.45
N VAL A 197 -5.15 -5.51 26.12
CA VAL A 197 -3.84 -4.86 26.27
C VAL A 197 -2.71 -5.72 25.71
N VAL A 198 -2.55 -6.93 26.23
CA VAL A 198 -1.46 -7.84 25.83
C VAL A 198 -2.02 -9.17 25.38
N MET A 199 -1.69 -9.56 24.17
CA MET A 199 -2.03 -10.88 23.66
C MET A 199 -1.21 -11.95 24.35
N GLN A 200 -1.89 -12.93 24.96
CA GLN A 200 -1.31 -14.14 25.53
C GLN A 200 -1.87 -15.34 24.77
N PRO A 201 -1.25 -15.74 23.67
CA PRO A 201 -1.84 -16.74 22.78
C PRO A 201 -1.91 -18.10 23.47
N ALA A 202 -3.11 -18.65 23.53
CA ALA A 202 -3.34 -20.04 23.93
C ALA A 202 -3.12 -20.98 22.74
N VAL A 203 -3.31 -20.48 21.53
CA VAL A 203 -3.06 -21.19 20.28
C VAL A 203 -2.15 -20.35 19.40
N THR A 204 -1.10 -21.00 18.88
CA THR A 204 -0.25 -20.44 17.83
C THR A 204 -0.17 -21.46 16.70
N ASP A 205 -0.59 -21.05 15.51
CA ASP A 205 -0.59 -21.90 14.32
C ASP A 205 0.25 -21.27 13.23
N ILE A 206 1.21 -22.02 12.74
CA ILE A 206 2.12 -21.60 11.67
C ILE A 206 1.90 -22.55 10.50
N PRO A 207 1.48 -22.04 9.31
CA PRO A 207 1.21 -22.90 8.18
C PRO A 207 2.48 -23.64 7.75
N ASP A 208 2.39 -24.95 7.66
CA ASP A 208 3.40 -25.74 6.97
C ASP A 208 3.17 -25.63 5.46
N LYS A 209 4.26 -25.43 4.71
CA LYS A 209 4.22 -25.38 3.23
C LYS A 209 3.61 -26.63 2.59
N LYS A 210 3.45 -27.70 3.35
CA LYS A 210 2.92 -29.00 2.90
C LYS A 210 1.49 -29.29 3.35
N SER A 211 1.00 -28.62 4.39
CA SER A 211 -0.37 -28.84 4.87
C SER A 211 -0.96 -27.53 5.38
N LEU A 212 -1.89 -27.00 4.63
CA LEU A 212 -2.65 -25.82 5.01
C LEU A 212 -3.83 -26.25 5.90
N VAL A 213 -3.54 -26.61 7.15
CA VAL A 213 -4.58 -27.03 8.14
C VAL A 213 -5.04 -25.84 8.99
N LEU A 214 -4.77 -24.64 8.54
CA LEU A 214 -5.19 -23.42 9.24
C LEU A 214 -6.70 -23.22 9.17
N GLY A 215 -7.24 -22.60 10.21
CA GLY A 215 -8.58 -22.05 10.21
C GLY A 215 -9.60 -22.82 11.03
N VAL A 216 -9.21 -23.91 11.73
CA VAL A 216 -10.08 -24.66 12.65
C VAL A 216 -9.39 -24.85 14.00
N TYR A 217 -9.97 -24.29 15.05
CA TYR A 217 -9.38 -24.28 16.39
C TYR A 217 -10.38 -24.70 17.46
N ASP A 218 -9.92 -25.50 18.39
CA ASP A 218 -10.71 -25.98 19.53
C ASP A 218 -10.74 -24.99 20.68
#